data_8a0950da9cba038559c47a0812f9beda
#
_entry.id   8a0950da9cba038559c47a0812f9beda
#
_cell.length_a   1.000
_cell.length_b   1.000
_cell.length_c   1.000
_cell.angle_alpha   90.00
_cell.angle_beta   90.00
_cell.angle_gamma   90.00
#
_symmetry.space_group_name_H-M   'P 1'
#
loop_
_entity.id
_entity.type
_entity.pdbx_description
1 polymer ?
#
loop_
_entity_poly.entity_id
_entity_poly.type
_entity_poly.pdbx_seq_one_letter_code
_entity_poly.pdbx_strand_id
1 'polypeptide(L)'
;MTNAGRLFRRLGAVTALLLASLCLIAVAIGVSVGIGDLPIPLATTFSAVTNRLGWTAVELNRIHETVIWDYRLSRALVAAFCGAGLALSGAIMQSLLRNPLAEPYVLGISAGASTGAVAIVILGVGAGAVSLSAGAFAGAFAAFFFVALLSNGTRGGADRTILAGVAASQLFNASTSYIVTTSANAQQARDVMFWLLGSFSGVRWPEFALVSIVVGFGLAACLLYARVLDAFAFGDEAASSLGVNVSRARMALFALTAMMTATIVSMVGSIGFVGLVVPHVARFVVGPLHIRLLPACAIAGAIFMVLADIAARALIPNQILPIGVVTALVGVPFFSIILYRFQRAP
;
A
#
# COMPACT_ATOMS: atom_id res chain seq x y z
N MET A 1 7.07 37.80 -21.98
CA MET A 1 6.53 36.43 -22.16
C MET A 1 5.08 36.42 -21.71
N THR A 2 4.17 36.19 -22.63
CA THR A 2 2.71 36.17 -22.36
C THR A 2 2.32 35.07 -21.35
N ASN A 3 1.26 35.32 -20.58
CA ASN A 3 0.73 34.33 -19.61
C ASN A 3 0.43 32.98 -20.27
N ALA A 4 0.05 32.97 -21.54
CA ALA A 4 -0.17 31.77 -22.35
C ALA A 4 1.13 30.93 -22.51
N GLY A 5 2.28 31.55 -22.79
CA GLY A 5 3.55 30.82 -22.93
C GLY A 5 4.05 30.17 -21.63
N ARG A 6 3.76 30.77 -20.47
CA ARG A 6 4.05 30.19 -19.17
C ARG A 6 3.13 29.01 -18.86
N LEU A 7 1.86 29.09 -19.25
CA LEU A 7 0.90 27.99 -19.08
C LEU A 7 1.25 26.80 -19.96
N PHE A 8 1.59 27.00 -21.23
CA PHE A 8 2.04 25.93 -22.14
C PHE A 8 3.31 25.24 -21.66
N ARG A 9 4.30 25.98 -21.17
CA ARG A 9 5.52 25.38 -20.59
C ARG A 9 5.23 24.56 -19.33
N ARG A 10 4.33 25.02 -18.45
CA ARG A 10 3.94 24.27 -17.25
C ARG A 10 3.17 23.00 -17.59
N LEU A 11 2.24 23.06 -18.54
CA LEU A 11 1.51 21.88 -19.02
C LEU A 11 2.48 20.88 -19.67
N GLY A 12 3.39 21.32 -20.53
CA GLY A 12 4.40 20.48 -21.15
C GLY A 12 5.35 19.80 -20.11
N ALA A 13 5.75 20.53 -19.08
CA ALA A 13 6.57 19.95 -18.01
C ALA A 13 5.82 18.90 -17.19
N VAL A 14 4.54 19.12 -16.89
CA VAL A 14 3.70 18.15 -16.16
C VAL A 14 3.46 16.89 -16.99
N THR A 15 3.13 17.03 -18.27
CA THR A 15 2.93 15.89 -19.18
C THR A 15 4.23 15.10 -19.38
N ALA A 16 5.37 15.77 -19.55
CA ALA A 16 6.67 15.10 -19.64
C ALA A 16 7.03 14.32 -18.38
N LEU A 17 6.76 14.89 -17.18
CA LEU A 17 7.00 14.22 -15.91
C LEU A 17 6.10 12.98 -15.74
N LEU A 18 4.83 13.07 -16.12
CA LEU A 18 3.91 11.94 -16.07
C LEU A 18 4.33 10.83 -17.03
N LEU A 19 4.70 11.17 -18.27
CA LEU A 19 5.19 10.19 -19.23
C LEU A 19 6.48 9.52 -18.77
N ALA A 20 7.43 10.28 -18.25
CA ALA A 20 8.67 9.75 -17.69
C ALA A 20 8.41 8.81 -16.51
N SER A 21 7.45 9.17 -15.65
CA SER A 21 7.06 8.34 -14.50
C SER A 21 6.39 7.04 -14.92
N LEU A 22 5.49 7.08 -15.91
CA LEU A 22 4.86 5.88 -16.47
C LEU A 22 5.89 4.98 -17.17
N CYS A 23 6.83 5.57 -17.90
CA CYS A 23 7.95 4.83 -18.50
C CYS A 23 8.81 4.14 -17.44
N LEU A 24 9.10 4.83 -16.33
CA LEU A 24 9.88 4.27 -15.23
C LEU A 24 9.16 3.10 -14.54
N ILE A 25 7.84 3.21 -14.32
CA ILE A 25 7.03 2.10 -13.81
C ILE A 25 7.07 0.91 -14.78
N ALA A 26 6.87 1.16 -16.08
CA ALA A 26 6.89 0.10 -17.10
C ALA A 26 8.26 -0.60 -17.15
N VAL A 27 9.35 0.15 -17.07
CA VAL A 27 10.71 -0.40 -16.97
C VAL A 27 10.88 -1.22 -15.70
N ALA A 28 10.46 -0.72 -14.55
CA ALA A 28 10.55 -1.44 -13.28
C ALA A 28 9.76 -2.76 -13.32
N ILE A 29 8.54 -2.75 -13.86
CA ILE A 29 7.74 -3.96 -14.08
C ILE A 29 8.45 -4.91 -15.04
N GLY A 30 8.96 -4.42 -16.16
CA GLY A 30 9.70 -5.22 -17.14
C GLY A 30 10.92 -5.93 -16.53
N VAL A 31 11.70 -5.20 -15.71
CA VAL A 31 12.82 -5.76 -14.95
C VAL A 31 12.34 -6.80 -13.95
N SER A 32 11.25 -6.52 -13.22
CA SER A 32 10.65 -7.44 -12.24
C SER A 32 10.21 -8.76 -12.90
N VAL A 33 9.64 -8.69 -14.10
CA VAL A 33 9.20 -9.88 -14.85
C VAL A 33 10.40 -10.67 -15.37
N GLY A 34 11.52 -10.00 -15.71
CA GLY A 34 12.76 -10.65 -16.14
C GLY A 34 13.49 -11.42 -15.03
N ILE A 35 13.34 -11.01 -13.77
CA ILE A 35 14.05 -11.58 -12.61
C ILE A 35 13.22 -12.68 -11.95
N GLY A 36 13.82 -13.85 -11.71
CA GLY A 36 13.19 -14.96 -10.98
C GLY A 36 14.05 -16.22 -11.02
N ASP A 37 13.74 -17.21 -10.18
CA ASP A 37 14.53 -18.44 -9.99
C ASP A 37 14.71 -19.26 -11.28
N LEU A 38 13.69 -19.27 -12.15
CA LEU A 38 13.80 -19.87 -13.47
C LEU A 38 14.43 -18.86 -14.44
N PRO A 39 15.63 -19.13 -15.00
CA PRO A 39 16.26 -18.23 -15.96
C PRO A 39 15.50 -18.29 -17.29
N ILE A 40 14.78 -17.22 -17.62
CA ILE A 40 14.06 -17.09 -18.89
C ILE A 40 14.68 -15.92 -19.66
N PRO A 41 15.08 -16.12 -20.95
CA PRO A 41 15.62 -15.05 -21.77
C PRO A 41 14.67 -13.88 -21.91
N LEU A 42 15.20 -12.64 -21.93
CA LEU A 42 14.39 -11.43 -22.08
C LEU A 42 13.55 -11.42 -23.37
N ALA A 43 14.08 -11.97 -24.46
CA ALA A 43 13.33 -12.12 -25.71
C ALA A 43 12.08 -13.00 -25.52
N THR A 44 12.21 -14.13 -24.82
CA THR A 44 11.09 -15.01 -24.47
C THR A 44 10.07 -14.30 -23.57
N THR A 45 10.57 -13.52 -22.59
CA THR A 45 9.71 -12.71 -21.70
C THR A 45 8.89 -11.69 -22.48
N PHE A 46 9.53 -10.97 -23.41
CA PHE A 46 8.85 -10.01 -24.27
C PHE A 46 7.81 -10.71 -25.18
N SER A 47 8.20 -11.81 -25.84
CA SER A 47 7.30 -12.57 -26.71
C SER A 47 6.11 -13.16 -25.96
N ALA A 48 6.28 -13.62 -24.72
CA ALA A 48 5.17 -14.14 -23.93
C ALA A 48 4.13 -13.06 -23.61
N VAL A 49 4.58 -11.86 -23.26
CA VAL A 49 3.66 -10.73 -22.99
C VAL A 49 2.96 -10.29 -24.28
N THR A 50 3.70 -10.12 -25.37
CA THR A 50 3.12 -9.67 -26.66
C THR A 50 2.19 -10.70 -27.28
N ASN A 51 2.45 -12.00 -27.12
CA ASN A 51 1.54 -13.06 -27.55
C ASN A 51 0.20 -12.98 -26.82
N ARG A 52 0.24 -12.80 -25.48
CA ARG A 52 -1.00 -12.69 -24.67
C ARG A 52 -1.80 -11.43 -24.97
N LEU A 53 -1.14 -10.35 -25.41
CA LEU A 53 -1.79 -9.13 -25.87
C LEU A 53 -2.29 -9.24 -27.34
N GLY A 54 -2.02 -10.35 -28.03
CA GLY A 54 -2.43 -10.56 -29.41
C GLY A 54 -1.58 -9.79 -30.45
N TRP A 55 -0.41 -9.27 -30.06
CA TRP A 55 0.46 -8.51 -30.96
C TRP A 55 1.43 -9.39 -31.76
N THR A 56 1.77 -10.57 -31.23
CA THR A 56 2.63 -11.55 -31.88
C THR A 56 2.07 -12.95 -31.70
N ALA A 57 2.57 -13.93 -32.50
CA ALA A 57 2.19 -15.34 -32.43
C ALA A 57 3.45 -16.20 -32.53
N VAL A 58 4.38 -16.04 -31.59
CA VAL A 58 5.62 -16.80 -31.50
C VAL A 58 5.38 -18.09 -30.73
N GLU A 59 5.80 -19.22 -31.21
CA GLU A 59 5.72 -20.47 -30.46
C GLU A 59 6.67 -20.42 -29.26
N LEU A 60 6.09 -20.58 -28.06
CA LEU A 60 6.78 -20.54 -26.79
C LEU A 60 6.53 -21.81 -25.99
N ASN A 61 7.46 -22.14 -25.11
CA ASN A 61 7.25 -23.17 -24.13
C ASN A 61 6.11 -22.70 -23.17
N ARG A 62 5.06 -23.52 -23.03
CA ARG A 62 3.90 -23.24 -22.18
C ARG A 62 4.27 -22.94 -20.73
N ILE A 63 5.32 -23.59 -20.20
CA ILE A 63 5.80 -23.33 -18.83
C ILE A 63 6.33 -21.90 -18.74
N HIS A 64 7.16 -21.47 -19.68
CA HIS A 64 7.70 -20.10 -19.69
C HIS A 64 6.58 -19.06 -19.82
N GLU A 65 5.62 -19.30 -20.71
CA GLU A 65 4.48 -18.40 -20.90
C GLU A 65 3.65 -18.26 -19.60
N THR A 66 3.30 -19.38 -18.95
CA THR A 66 2.57 -19.40 -17.68
C THR A 66 3.36 -18.70 -16.55
N VAL A 67 4.66 -18.98 -16.42
CA VAL A 67 5.51 -18.36 -15.40
C VAL A 67 5.58 -16.84 -15.60
N ILE A 68 5.72 -16.39 -16.84
CA ILE A 68 5.81 -14.95 -17.13
C ILE A 68 4.48 -14.27 -16.90
N TRP A 69 3.40 -14.80 -17.47
CA TRP A 69 2.09 -14.15 -17.44
C TRP A 69 1.37 -14.27 -16.09
N ASP A 70 1.23 -15.51 -15.58
CA ASP A 70 0.38 -15.76 -14.41
C ASP A 70 1.11 -15.55 -13.09
N TYR A 71 2.45 -15.62 -13.06
CA TYR A 71 3.22 -15.49 -11.83
C TYR A 71 4.02 -14.19 -11.75
N ARG A 72 4.83 -13.88 -12.75
CA ARG A 72 5.75 -12.74 -12.66
C ARG A 72 5.07 -11.41 -12.96
N LEU A 73 4.28 -11.34 -14.03
CA LEU A 73 3.60 -10.11 -14.43
C LEU A 73 2.49 -9.74 -13.43
N SER A 74 1.63 -10.70 -13.07
CA SER A 74 0.57 -10.47 -12.07
C SER A 74 1.15 -10.00 -10.73
N ARG A 75 2.25 -10.63 -10.25
CA ARG A 75 2.96 -10.25 -9.04
C ARG A 75 3.52 -8.83 -9.10
N ALA A 76 4.19 -8.46 -10.19
CA ALA A 76 4.76 -7.12 -10.37
C ALA A 76 3.68 -6.04 -10.40
N LEU A 77 2.55 -6.31 -11.07
CA LEU A 77 1.40 -5.41 -11.12
C LEU A 77 0.73 -5.27 -9.74
N VAL A 78 0.50 -6.38 -9.02
CA VAL A 78 -0.04 -6.31 -7.65
C VAL A 78 0.90 -5.53 -6.74
N ALA A 79 2.22 -5.76 -6.81
CA ALA A 79 3.19 -4.99 -6.03
C ALA A 79 3.10 -3.50 -6.34
N ALA A 80 3.00 -3.09 -7.61
CA ALA A 80 2.85 -1.70 -8.00
C ALA A 80 1.59 -1.06 -7.39
N PHE A 81 0.43 -1.71 -7.51
CA PHE A 81 -0.82 -1.18 -6.97
C PHE A 81 -0.85 -1.19 -5.43
N CYS A 82 -0.30 -2.21 -4.78
CA CYS A 82 -0.15 -2.23 -3.32
C CYS A 82 0.72 -1.07 -2.83
N GLY A 83 1.85 -0.81 -3.49
CA GLY A 83 2.70 0.31 -3.17
C GLY A 83 2.01 1.65 -3.36
N ALA A 84 1.29 1.83 -4.48
CA ALA A 84 0.49 3.03 -4.74
C ALA A 84 -0.58 3.23 -3.65
N GLY A 85 -1.35 2.20 -3.32
CA GLY A 85 -2.43 2.26 -2.33
C GLY A 85 -1.93 2.56 -0.92
N LEU A 86 -0.82 1.93 -0.48
CA LEU A 86 -0.22 2.21 0.82
C LEU A 86 0.35 3.64 0.90
N ALA A 87 0.99 4.13 -0.16
CA ALA A 87 1.50 5.50 -0.22
C ALA A 87 0.37 6.54 -0.21
N LEU A 88 -0.71 6.30 -0.95
CA LEU A 88 -1.91 7.14 -0.91
C LEU A 88 -2.53 7.17 0.49
N SER A 89 -2.73 5.99 1.09
CA SER A 89 -3.26 5.84 2.45
C SER A 89 -2.40 6.59 3.47
N GLY A 90 -1.08 6.50 3.34
CA GLY A 90 -0.13 7.24 4.17
C GLY A 90 -0.27 8.76 4.00
N ALA A 91 -0.35 9.27 2.77
CA ALA A 91 -0.51 10.70 2.50
C ALA A 91 -1.80 11.26 3.13
N ILE A 92 -2.90 10.52 3.05
CA ILE A 92 -4.18 10.87 3.68
C ILE A 92 -4.04 10.90 5.20
N MET A 93 -3.49 9.83 5.78
CA MET A 93 -3.34 9.72 7.25
C MET A 93 -2.47 10.84 7.82
N GLN A 94 -1.35 11.16 7.16
CA GLN A 94 -0.48 12.26 7.56
C GLN A 94 -1.20 13.61 7.55
N SER A 95 -2.09 13.82 6.57
CA SER A 95 -2.87 15.05 6.47
C SER A 95 -4.00 15.13 7.49
N LEU A 96 -4.75 14.03 7.68
CA LEU A 96 -5.88 13.98 8.63
C LEU A 96 -5.43 14.07 10.09
N LEU A 97 -4.31 13.44 10.42
CA LEU A 97 -3.75 13.44 11.77
C LEU A 97 -2.75 14.58 12.00
N ARG A 98 -2.47 15.38 10.96
CA ARG A 98 -1.45 16.45 10.99
C ARG A 98 -0.13 15.99 11.60
N ASN A 99 0.22 14.75 11.30
CA ASN A 99 1.41 14.10 11.82
C ASN A 99 2.18 13.45 10.64
N PRO A 100 3.38 13.90 10.31
CA PRO A 100 4.17 13.33 9.22
C PRO A 100 4.59 11.87 9.46
N LEU A 101 4.46 11.38 10.69
CA LEU A 101 4.75 10.00 11.10
C LEU A 101 3.53 9.09 11.04
N ALA A 102 2.36 9.61 10.67
CA ALA A 102 1.16 8.81 10.57
C ALA A 102 1.22 7.86 9.36
N GLU A 103 0.85 6.63 9.60
CA GLU A 103 0.68 5.59 8.57
C GLU A 103 -0.68 4.89 8.74
N PRO A 104 -1.18 4.20 7.71
CA PRO A 104 -2.53 3.62 7.76
C PRO A 104 -2.72 2.58 8.89
N TYR A 105 -1.65 1.98 9.37
CA TYR A 105 -1.69 0.98 10.45
C TYR A 105 -2.01 1.56 11.83
N VAL A 106 -1.89 2.87 12.00
CA VAL A 106 -2.36 3.58 13.22
C VAL A 106 -3.84 3.32 13.51
N LEU A 107 -4.64 2.96 12.50
CA LEU A 107 -6.05 2.57 12.67
C LEU A 107 -6.24 1.11 13.15
N GLY A 108 -5.19 0.40 13.56
CA GLY A 108 -5.27 -0.98 14.02
C GLY A 108 -5.55 -2.02 12.92
N ILE A 109 -5.60 -1.61 11.66
CA ILE A 109 -6.02 -2.42 10.51
C ILE A 109 -5.13 -3.66 10.36
N SER A 110 -3.81 -3.52 10.49
CA SER A 110 -2.88 -4.64 10.37
C SER A 110 -3.06 -5.66 11.51
N ALA A 111 -3.21 -5.19 12.76
CA ALA A 111 -3.44 -6.06 13.90
C ALA A 111 -4.77 -6.83 13.79
N GLY A 112 -5.84 -6.13 13.36
CA GLY A 112 -7.13 -6.75 13.08
C GLY A 112 -7.06 -7.79 11.96
N ALA A 113 -6.37 -7.49 10.85
CA ALA A 113 -6.14 -8.43 9.77
C ALA A 113 -5.42 -9.69 10.26
N SER A 114 -4.42 -9.52 11.12
CA SER A 114 -3.68 -10.63 11.73
C SER A 114 -4.59 -11.53 12.56
N THR A 115 -5.42 -10.95 13.40
CA THR A 115 -6.39 -11.71 14.21
C THR A 115 -7.39 -12.45 13.33
N GLY A 116 -7.92 -11.80 12.30
CA GLY A 116 -8.85 -12.43 11.37
C GLY A 116 -8.23 -13.58 10.58
N ALA A 117 -6.99 -13.41 10.09
CA ALA A 117 -6.24 -14.46 9.40
C ALA A 117 -6.00 -15.68 10.32
N VAL A 118 -5.55 -15.43 11.55
CA VAL A 118 -5.26 -16.45 12.54
C VAL A 118 -6.53 -17.20 12.95
N ALA A 119 -7.66 -16.52 13.08
CA ALA A 119 -8.94 -17.14 13.38
C ALA A 119 -9.37 -18.14 12.28
N ILE A 120 -9.12 -17.83 11.01
CA ILE A 120 -9.39 -18.76 9.90
C ILE A 120 -8.44 -19.96 9.93
N VAL A 121 -7.11 -19.69 10.02
CA VAL A 121 -6.09 -20.75 9.84
C VAL A 121 -6.01 -21.68 11.04
N ILE A 122 -6.09 -21.14 12.26
CA ILE A 122 -5.84 -21.89 13.49
C ILE A 122 -7.14 -22.40 14.11
N LEU A 123 -8.15 -21.52 14.27
CA LEU A 123 -9.43 -21.89 14.86
C LEU A 123 -10.39 -22.55 13.86
N GLY A 124 -10.08 -22.52 12.55
CA GLY A 124 -10.93 -23.10 11.53
C GLY A 124 -12.27 -22.38 11.35
N VAL A 125 -12.33 -21.10 11.70
CA VAL A 125 -13.58 -20.33 11.56
C VAL A 125 -14.04 -20.34 10.11
N GLY A 126 -15.31 -20.67 9.89
CA GLY A 126 -15.88 -20.83 8.55
C GLY A 126 -15.70 -22.24 7.95
N ALA A 127 -15.16 -23.19 8.69
CA ALA A 127 -15.08 -24.62 8.30
C ALA A 127 -14.52 -24.86 6.87
N GLY A 128 -13.53 -24.07 6.45
CA GLY A 128 -12.92 -24.13 5.12
C GLY A 128 -13.68 -23.38 4.00
N ALA A 129 -14.87 -22.86 4.27
CA ALA A 129 -15.63 -22.07 3.29
C ALA A 129 -15.15 -20.60 3.19
N VAL A 130 -14.43 -20.09 4.19
CA VAL A 130 -13.92 -18.73 4.25
C VAL A 130 -12.42 -18.74 3.95
N SER A 131 -12.00 -17.92 2.98
CA SER A 131 -10.57 -17.79 2.65
C SER A 131 -9.82 -17.00 3.73
N LEU A 132 -8.51 -17.25 3.84
CA LEU A 132 -7.62 -16.49 4.72
C LEU A 132 -7.73 -14.98 4.46
N SER A 133 -7.74 -14.56 3.18
CA SER A 133 -7.88 -13.16 2.80
C SER A 133 -9.22 -12.55 3.26
N ALA A 134 -10.32 -13.31 3.16
CA ALA A 134 -11.63 -12.83 3.63
C ALA A 134 -11.65 -12.67 5.17
N GLY A 135 -11.04 -13.59 5.92
CA GLY A 135 -10.90 -13.46 7.36
C GLY A 135 -10.02 -12.28 7.77
N ALA A 136 -8.88 -12.10 7.10
CA ALA A 136 -8.00 -10.96 7.33
C ALA A 136 -8.69 -9.63 7.02
N PHE A 137 -9.44 -9.55 5.92
CA PHE A 137 -10.22 -8.37 5.55
C PHE A 137 -11.30 -8.05 6.61
N ALA A 138 -12.07 -9.07 7.03
CA ALA A 138 -13.07 -8.89 8.07
C ALA A 138 -12.47 -8.43 9.40
N GLY A 139 -11.32 -8.99 9.81
CA GLY A 139 -10.60 -8.57 11.00
C GLY A 139 -10.06 -7.14 10.91
N ALA A 140 -9.56 -6.74 9.74
CA ALA A 140 -9.12 -5.37 9.47
C ALA A 140 -10.27 -4.36 9.62
N PHE A 141 -11.45 -4.68 9.07
CA PHE A 141 -12.65 -3.86 9.21
C PHE A 141 -13.19 -3.82 10.64
N ALA A 142 -13.13 -4.95 11.36
CA ALA A 142 -13.51 -4.99 12.78
C ALA A 142 -12.63 -4.04 13.61
N ALA A 143 -11.31 -4.04 13.36
CA ALA A 143 -10.40 -3.12 14.02
C ALA A 143 -10.68 -1.65 13.66
N PHE A 144 -10.88 -1.35 12.39
CA PHE A 144 -11.27 0.00 11.94
C PHE A 144 -12.57 0.46 12.60
N PHE A 145 -13.60 -0.40 12.62
CA PHE A 145 -14.87 -0.09 13.25
C PHE A 145 -14.73 0.14 14.77
N PHE A 146 -13.92 -0.66 15.44
CA PHE A 146 -13.60 -0.49 16.85
C PHE A 146 -12.93 0.87 17.11
N VAL A 147 -11.97 1.26 16.29
CA VAL A 147 -11.34 2.59 16.38
C VAL A 147 -12.35 3.71 16.13
N ALA A 148 -13.22 3.55 15.13
CA ALA A 148 -14.26 4.54 14.82
C ALA A 148 -15.25 4.72 15.98
N LEU A 149 -15.62 3.65 16.68
CA LEU A 149 -16.46 3.71 17.89
C LEU A 149 -15.76 4.43 19.04
N LEU A 150 -14.50 4.05 19.34
CA LEU A 150 -13.74 4.64 20.45
C LEU A 150 -13.42 6.13 20.24
N SER A 151 -13.20 6.52 18.98
CA SER A 151 -12.92 7.92 18.63
C SER A 151 -14.20 8.79 18.58
N ASN A 152 -15.38 8.27 18.92
CA ASN A 152 -16.69 8.92 18.71
C ASN A 152 -16.88 9.39 17.25
N GLY A 153 -16.50 8.54 16.32
CA GLY A 153 -16.46 8.89 14.90
C GLY A 153 -15.45 10.01 14.64
N THR A 154 -15.93 11.17 14.18
CA THR A 154 -15.06 12.26 13.74
C THR A 154 -14.97 13.43 14.71
N ARG A 155 -15.68 13.40 15.85
CA ARG A 155 -15.69 14.49 16.83
C ARG A 155 -14.46 14.50 17.76
N GLY A 156 -13.70 13.42 17.80
CA GLY A 156 -12.64 13.19 18.78
C GLY A 156 -11.28 13.85 18.51
N GLY A 157 -11.05 14.44 17.35
CA GLY A 157 -9.73 14.99 16.98
C GLY A 157 -8.68 13.90 16.62
N ALA A 158 -7.47 14.34 16.26
CA ALA A 158 -6.37 13.47 15.84
C ALA A 158 -5.86 12.59 17.00
N ASP A 159 -5.63 13.19 18.18
CA ASP A 159 -5.06 12.50 19.34
C ASP A 159 -5.93 11.34 19.81
N ARG A 160 -7.25 11.55 19.84
CA ARG A 160 -8.20 10.51 20.24
C ARG A 160 -8.24 9.36 19.24
N THR A 161 -8.12 9.64 17.96
CA THR A 161 -8.02 8.61 16.92
C THR A 161 -6.75 7.79 17.07
N ILE A 162 -5.60 8.43 17.35
CA ILE A 162 -4.33 7.76 17.58
C ILE A 162 -4.42 6.86 18.81
N LEU A 163 -4.94 7.36 19.93
CA LEU A 163 -5.10 6.56 21.16
C LEU A 163 -6.04 5.37 20.95
N ALA A 164 -7.15 5.57 20.24
CA ALA A 164 -8.08 4.50 19.90
C ALA A 164 -7.41 3.43 19.02
N GLY A 165 -6.56 3.86 18.07
CA GLY A 165 -5.79 2.96 17.21
C GLY A 165 -4.75 2.16 17.97
N VAL A 166 -4.05 2.77 18.92
CA VAL A 166 -3.13 2.06 19.82
C VAL A 166 -3.88 1.01 20.65
N ALA A 167 -5.02 1.38 21.26
CA ALA A 167 -5.83 0.45 22.04
C ALA A 167 -6.33 -0.72 21.19
N ALA A 168 -6.81 -0.45 19.96
CA ALA A 168 -7.23 -1.48 19.01
C ALA A 168 -6.06 -2.40 18.65
N SER A 169 -4.91 -1.83 18.30
CA SER A 169 -3.72 -2.62 17.94
C SER A 169 -3.29 -3.55 19.07
N GLN A 170 -3.29 -3.08 20.31
CA GLN A 170 -2.94 -3.90 21.48
C GLN A 170 -3.96 -5.02 21.72
N LEU A 171 -5.26 -4.73 21.62
CA LEU A 171 -6.32 -5.72 21.78
C LEU A 171 -6.19 -6.83 20.72
N PHE A 172 -6.10 -6.46 19.44
CA PHE A 172 -6.01 -7.44 18.34
C PHE A 172 -4.68 -8.19 18.34
N ASN A 173 -3.55 -7.55 18.67
CA ASN A 173 -2.26 -8.25 18.82
C ASN A 173 -2.29 -9.24 19.98
N ALA A 174 -2.89 -8.89 21.13
CA ALA A 174 -3.08 -9.81 22.25
C ALA A 174 -3.97 -10.99 21.86
N SER A 175 -5.06 -10.74 21.13
CA SER A 175 -5.94 -11.80 20.60
C SER A 175 -5.21 -12.74 19.67
N THR A 176 -4.42 -12.21 18.72
CA THR A 176 -3.57 -13.00 17.82
C THR A 176 -2.59 -13.87 18.60
N SER A 177 -1.85 -13.28 19.56
CA SER A 177 -0.90 -13.99 20.39
C SER A 177 -1.57 -15.08 21.22
N TYR A 178 -2.72 -14.81 21.80
CA TYR A 178 -3.50 -15.79 22.56
C TYR A 178 -3.88 -16.99 21.69
N ILE A 179 -4.45 -16.77 20.50
CA ILE A 179 -4.85 -17.85 19.60
C ILE A 179 -3.62 -18.68 19.17
N VAL A 180 -2.53 -18.02 18.80
CA VAL A 180 -1.31 -18.72 18.36
C VAL A 180 -0.72 -19.57 19.48
N THR A 181 -0.64 -19.03 20.71
CA THR A 181 -0.02 -19.77 21.84
C THR A 181 -0.86 -20.90 22.39
N THR A 182 -2.19 -20.81 22.30
CA THR A 182 -3.09 -21.81 22.89
C THR A 182 -3.57 -22.88 21.92
N SER A 183 -3.63 -22.57 20.61
CA SER A 183 -4.34 -23.40 19.63
C SER A 183 -3.50 -23.78 18.40
N ALA A 184 -2.37 -23.12 18.13
CA ALA A 184 -1.56 -23.41 16.95
C ALA A 184 -0.62 -24.60 17.16
N ASN A 185 -0.49 -25.44 16.13
CA ASN A 185 0.66 -26.33 16.03
C ASN A 185 1.90 -25.60 15.47
N ALA A 186 3.08 -26.23 15.55
CA ALA A 186 4.33 -25.60 15.14
C ALA A 186 4.37 -25.17 13.65
N GLN A 187 3.65 -25.89 12.78
CA GLN A 187 3.57 -25.53 11.37
C GLN A 187 2.68 -24.31 11.15
N GLN A 188 1.47 -24.30 11.72
CA GLN A 188 0.55 -23.18 11.67
C GLN A 188 1.17 -21.89 12.23
N ALA A 189 1.90 -21.98 13.35
CA ALA A 189 2.61 -20.84 13.92
C ALA A 189 3.64 -20.27 12.94
N ARG A 190 4.41 -21.11 12.25
CA ARG A 190 5.36 -20.68 11.20
C ARG A 190 4.64 -20.03 10.04
N ASP A 191 3.58 -20.63 9.50
CA ASP A 191 2.84 -20.13 8.36
C ASP A 191 2.24 -18.76 8.65
N VAL A 192 1.69 -18.56 9.85
CA VAL A 192 1.20 -17.26 10.33
C VAL A 192 2.33 -16.24 10.42
N MET A 193 3.49 -16.61 10.98
CA MET A 193 4.63 -15.68 11.05
C MET A 193 5.07 -15.20 9.67
N PHE A 194 5.17 -16.10 8.70
CA PHE A 194 5.52 -15.72 7.33
C PHE A 194 4.45 -14.82 6.70
N TRP A 195 3.17 -15.10 6.93
CA TRP A 195 2.10 -14.25 6.42
C TRP A 195 2.12 -12.84 7.04
N LEU A 196 2.38 -12.74 8.36
CA LEU A 196 2.49 -11.46 9.08
C LEU A 196 3.62 -10.58 8.54
N LEU A 197 4.69 -11.15 8.02
CA LEU A 197 5.81 -10.43 7.44
C LEU A 197 5.55 -9.91 6.01
N GLY A 198 4.45 -10.33 5.41
CA GLY A 198 4.03 -9.92 4.08
C GLY A 198 4.76 -10.62 2.93
N SER A 199 4.01 -11.00 1.88
CA SER A 199 4.56 -11.67 0.69
C SER A 199 3.67 -11.48 -0.53
N PHE A 200 4.31 -11.34 -1.70
CA PHE A 200 3.62 -11.37 -2.99
C PHE A 200 3.63 -12.75 -3.67
N SER A 201 4.08 -13.81 -2.98
CA SER A 201 4.24 -15.14 -3.60
C SER A 201 2.91 -15.81 -4.01
N GLY A 202 1.83 -15.48 -3.31
CA GLY A 202 0.51 -16.07 -3.54
C GLY A 202 -0.41 -15.33 -4.52
N VAL A 203 -0.02 -14.13 -4.95
CA VAL A 203 -0.91 -13.27 -5.76
C VAL A 203 -0.95 -13.67 -7.23
N ARG A 204 -2.12 -13.46 -7.86
CA ARG A 204 -2.42 -13.77 -9.26
C ARG A 204 -3.31 -12.67 -9.87
N TRP A 205 -3.88 -12.91 -11.03
CA TRP A 205 -4.76 -11.98 -11.74
C TRP A 205 -6.02 -11.57 -10.97
N PRO A 206 -6.70 -12.45 -10.18
CA PRO A 206 -7.83 -12.02 -9.35
C PRO A 206 -7.46 -10.96 -8.33
N GLU A 207 -6.29 -11.12 -7.65
CA GLU A 207 -5.80 -10.14 -6.68
C GLU A 207 -5.42 -8.82 -7.38
N PHE A 208 -4.83 -8.90 -8.59
CA PHE A 208 -4.56 -7.72 -9.41
C PHE A 208 -5.86 -6.98 -9.76
N ALA A 209 -6.88 -7.68 -10.24
CA ALA A 209 -8.16 -7.06 -10.57
C ALA A 209 -8.77 -6.34 -9.35
N LEU A 210 -8.78 -7.00 -8.20
CA LEU A 210 -9.32 -6.42 -6.96
C LEU A 210 -8.52 -5.18 -6.51
N VAL A 211 -7.19 -5.29 -6.40
CA VAL A 211 -6.37 -4.17 -5.90
C VAL A 211 -6.37 -2.99 -6.87
N SER A 212 -6.37 -3.24 -8.18
CA SER A 212 -6.40 -2.18 -9.20
C SER A 212 -7.70 -1.38 -9.15
N ILE A 213 -8.84 -2.05 -8.98
CA ILE A 213 -10.15 -1.40 -8.83
C ILE A 213 -10.17 -0.58 -7.54
N VAL A 214 -9.79 -1.17 -6.40
CA VAL A 214 -9.86 -0.49 -5.10
C VAL A 214 -8.90 0.69 -5.02
N VAL A 215 -7.66 0.53 -5.48
CA VAL A 215 -6.67 1.63 -5.46
C VAL A 215 -6.97 2.67 -6.53
N GLY A 216 -7.44 2.28 -7.71
CA GLY A 216 -7.87 3.21 -8.75
C GLY A 216 -9.07 4.07 -8.30
N PHE A 217 -10.08 3.45 -7.71
CA PHE A 217 -11.20 4.18 -7.08
C PHE A 217 -10.69 5.06 -5.93
N GLY A 218 -9.79 4.53 -5.09
CA GLY A 218 -9.17 5.26 -4.00
C GLY A 218 -8.46 6.52 -4.47
N LEU A 219 -7.63 6.43 -5.51
CA LEU A 219 -6.93 7.58 -6.09
C LEU A 219 -7.93 8.61 -6.65
N ALA A 220 -8.93 8.16 -7.41
CA ALA A 220 -9.96 9.05 -7.97
C ALA A 220 -10.72 9.80 -6.86
N ALA A 221 -11.19 9.08 -5.84
CA ALA A 221 -11.86 9.68 -4.69
C ALA A 221 -10.94 10.66 -3.93
N CYS A 222 -9.67 10.29 -3.69
CA CYS A 222 -8.71 11.19 -3.04
C CYS A 222 -8.47 12.48 -3.83
N LEU A 223 -8.42 12.41 -5.15
CA LEU A 223 -8.27 13.60 -6.00
C LEU A 223 -9.47 14.54 -5.90
N LEU A 224 -10.68 14.01 -5.76
CA LEU A 224 -11.88 14.82 -5.49
C LEU A 224 -11.78 15.53 -4.13
N TYR A 225 -11.16 14.89 -3.14
CA TYR A 225 -10.93 15.46 -1.81
C TYR A 225 -9.62 16.23 -1.67
N ALA A 226 -8.83 16.42 -2.75
CA ALA A 226 -7.50 17.04 -2.66
C ALA A 226 -7.53 18.43 -2.01
N ARG A 227 -8.49 19.28 -2.37
CA ARG A 227 -8.67 20.62 -1.77
C ARG A 227 -9.08 20.55 -0.30
N VAL A 228 -9.87 19.54 0.08
CA VAL A 228 -10.27 19.30 1.46
C VAL A 228 -9.07 18.86 2.29
N LEU A 229 -8.22 17.97 1.74
CA LEU A 229 -6.96 17.57 2.38
C LEU A 229 -5.99 18.75 2.54
N ASP A 230 -5.93 19.67 1.57
CA ASP A 230 -5.16 20.91 1.69
C ASP A 230 -5.71 21.80 2.82
N ALA A 231 -7.03 21.89 2.97
CA ALA A 231 -7.65 22.66 4.06
C ALA A 231 -7.37 22.06 5.45
N PHE A 232 -7.32 20.73 5.59
CA PHE A 232 -6.98 20.06 6.86
C PHE A 232 -5.56 20.38 7.35
N ALA A 233 -4.63 20.74 6.45
CA ALA A 233 -3.29 21.14 6.86
C ALA A 233 -3.29 22.42 7.73
N PHE A 234 -4.31 23.28 7.60
CA PHE A 234 -4.49 24.50 8.40
C PHE A 234 -5.36 24.29 9.67
N GLY A 235 -5.84 23.07 9.88
CA GLY A 235 -6.65 22.70 11.03
C GLY A 235 -8.16 22.64 10.76
N ASP A 236 -8.88 22.05 11.69
CA ASP A 236 -10.31 21.77 11.57
C ASP A 236 -11.17 23.05 11.51
N GLU A 237 -10.80 24.04 12.31
CA GLU A 237 -11.51 25.34 12.33
C GLU A 237 -11.35 26.07 10.99
N ALA A 238 -10.14 26.10 10.46
CA ALA A 238 -9.87 26.70 9.14
C ALA A 238 -10.62 25.96 8.03
N ALA A 239 -10.60 24.63 8.02
CA ALA A 239 -11.35 23.82 7.06
C ALA A 239 -12.87 24.06 7.16
N SER A 240 -13.41 24.16 8.39
CA SER A 240 -14.81 24.46 8.62
C SER A 240 -15.20 25.85 8.12
N SER A 241 -14.35 26.86 8.35
CA SER A 241 -14.56 28.23 7.88
C SER A 241 -14.58 28.35 6.35
N LEU A 242 -13.93 27.42 5.65
CA LEU A 242 -13.97 27.26 4.21
C LEU A 242 -15.19 26.47 3.69
N GLY A 243 -16.14 26.13 4.59
CA GLY A 243 -17.35 25.40 4.26
C GLY A 243 -17.22 23.89 4.18
N VAL A 244 -16.07 23.31 4.62
CA VAL A 244 -15.87 21.87 4.65
C VAL A 244 -16.64 21.26 5.83
N ASN A 245 -17.47 20.24 5.56
CA ASN A 245 -18.01 19.41 6.63
C ASN A 245 -16.92 18.46 7.14
N VAL A 246 -16.14 18.95 8.13
CA VAL A 246 -14.97 18.27 8.69
C VAL A 246 -15.27 16.84 9.11
N SER A 247 -16.39 16.61 9.81
CA SER A 247 -16.77 15.30 10.32
C SER A 247 -17.00 14.28 9.19
N ARG A 248 -17.80 14.65 8.18
CA ARG A 248 -18.10 13.77 7.05
C ARG A 248 -16.87 13.52 6.18
N ALA A 249 -16.10 14.56 5.89
CA ALA A 249 -14.91 14.44 5.05
C ALA A 249 -13.85 13.54 5.71
N ARG A 250 -13.62 13.72 7.01
CA ARG A 250 -12.69 12.89 7.79
C ARG A 250 -13.14 11.43 7.82
N MET A 251 -14.40 11.15 8.08
CA MET A 251 -14.93 9.78 8.11
C MET A 251 -14.81 9.13 6.72
N ALA A 252 -15.15 9.83 5.64
CA ALA A 252 -15.02 9.32 4.27
C ALA A 252 -13.56 8.98 3.93
N LEU A 253 -12.61 9.85 4.28
CA LEU A 253 -11.19 9.64 4.03
C LEU A 253 -10.59 8.52 4.90
N PHE A 254 -11.00 8.40 6.17
CA PHE A 254 -10.61 7.26 7.01
C PHE A 254 -11.18 5.95 6.47
N ALA A 255 -12.45 5.91 6.07
CA ALA A 255 -13.06 4.72 5.49
C ALA A 255 -12.38 4.31 4.17
N LEU A 256 -12.04 5.29 3.32
CA LEU A 256 -11.32 5.06 2.08
C LEU A 256 -9.91 4.50 2.33
N THR A 257 -9.18 5.08 3.29
CA THR A 257 -7.86 4.59 3.73
C THR A 257 -7.97 3.17 4.30
N ALA A 258 -8.96 2.92 5.15
CA ALA A 258 -9.21 1.60 5.72
C ALA A 258 -9.52 0.57 4.64
N MET A 259 -10.37 0.90 3.66
CA MET A 259 -10.70 0.02 2.55
C MET A 259 -9.47 -0.35 1.72
N MET A 260 -8.68 0.63 1.28
CA MET A 260 -7.45 0.36 0.53
C MET A 260 -6.47 -0.49 1.33
N THR A 261 -6.21 -0.11 2.58
CA THR A 261 -5.23 -0.81 3.43
C THR A 261 -5.70 -2.22 3.80
N ALA A 262 -6.97 -2.40 4.17
CA ALA A 262 -7.53 -3.72 4.49
C ALA A 262 -7.49 -4.66 3.29
N THR A 263 -7.83 -4.17 2.08
CA THR A 263 -7.72 -4.94 0.84
C THR A 263 -6.28 -5.38 0.60
N ILE A 264 -5.30 -4.48 0.72
CA ILE A 264 -3.90 -4.80 0.50
C ILE A 264 -3.41 -5.81 1.55
N VAL A 265 -3.60 -5.53 2.84
CA VAL A 265 -3.11 -6.40 3.92
C VAL A 265 -3.76 -7.78 3.87
N SER A 266 -5.03 -7.89 3.52
CA SER A 266 -5.71 -9.18 3.42
C SER A 266 -5.15 -10.10 2.33
N MET A 267 -4.56 -9.53 1.28
CA MET A 267 -3.98 -10.31 0.17
C MET A 267 -2.49 -10.62 0.37
N VAL A 268 -1.73 -9.66 0.88
CA VAL A 268 -0.26 -9.72 0.88
C VAL A 268 0.37 -9.65 2.27
N GLY A 269 -0.44 -9.59 3.33
CA GLY A 269 0.04 -9.41 4.70
C GLY A 269 0.48 -7.97 4.99
N SER A 270 1.12 -7.77 6.15
CA SER A 270 1.50 -6.45 6.63
C SER A 270 2.80 -5.97 5.98
N ILE A 271 2.77 -4.78 5.35
CA ILE A 271 3.92 -4.16 4.68
C ILE A 271 4.06 -2.72 5.18
N GLY A 272 4.96 -2.50 6.13
CA GLY A 272 5.19 -1.18 6.74
C GLY A 272 6.10 -0.25 5.93
N PHE A 273 6.26 0.96 6.43
CA PHE A 273 7.13 2.04 5.94
C PHE A 273 6.77 2.68 4.61
N VAL A 274 6.00 2.04 3.74
CA VAL A 274 5.62 2.60 2.43
C VAL A 274 4.79 3.87 2.61
N GLY A 275 3.73 3.78 3.43
CA GLY A 275 2.85 4.90 3.74
C GLY A 275 3.50 6.02 4.57
N LEU A 276 4.63 5.72 5.21
CA LEU A 276 5.37 6.69 5.99
C LEU A 276 6.42 7.44 5.14
N VAL A 277 7.23 6.68 4.40
CA VAL A 277 8.40 7.20 3.68
C VAL A 277 8.01 7.87 2.37
N VAL A 278 7.18 7.19 1.56
CA VAL A 278 6.89 7.64 0.20
C VAL A 278 6.22 9.01 0.15
N PRO A 279 5.17 9.33 0.95
CA PRO A 279 4.57 10.67 0.92
C PRO A 279 5.53 11.76 1.36
N HIS A 280 6.45 11.44 2.26
CA HIS A 280 7.46 12.38 2.72
C HIS A 280 8.41 12.75 1.57
N VAL A 281 8.95 11.75 0.86
CA VAL A 281 9.79 11.96 -0.33
C VAL A 281 9.04 12.73 -1.43
N ALA A 282 7.80 12.33 -1.70
CA ALA A 282 6.98 12.97 -2.73
C ALA A 282 6.77 14.46 -2.45
N ARG A 283 6.56 14.87 -1.19
CA ARG A 283 6.43 16.30 -0.81
C ARG A 283 7.67 17.11 -1.13
N PHE A 284 8.87 16.55 -1.01
CA PHE A 284 10.10 17.25 -1.40
C PHE A 284 10.18 17.50 -2.90
N VAL A 285 9.63 16.60 -3.72
CA VAL A 285 9.71 16.69 -5.18
C VAL A 285 8.61 17.58 -5.76
N VAL A 286 7.34 17.38 -5.35
CA VAL A 286 6.18 18.04 -5.98
C VAL A 286 5.50 19.08 -5.10
N GLY A 287 5.97 19.25 -3.86
CA GLY A 287 5.40 20.16 -2.87
C GLY A 287 4.22 19.56 -2.09
N PRO A 288 3.60 20.35 -1.19
CA PRO A 288 2.60 19.86 -0.25
C PRO A 288 1.17 19.77 -0.83
N LEU A 289 0.88 20.39 -1.98
CA LEU A 289 -0.46 20.42 -2.56
C LEU A 289 -0.94 19.04 -2.99
N HIS A 290 -2.06 18.56 -2.44
CA HIS A 290 -2.54 17.19 -2.62
C HIS A 290 -2.90 16.84 -4.06
N ILE A 291 -3.32 17.79 -4.88
CA ILE A 291 -3.60 17.55 -6.31
C ILE A 291 -2.37 17.03 -7.07
N ARG A 292 -1.15 17.36 -6.64
CA ARG A 292 0.12 16.90 -7.20
C ARG A 292 0.73 15.79 -6.36
N LEU A 293 0.57 15.90 -5.04
CA LEU A 293 1.14 14.97 -4.07
C LEU A 293 0.55 13.56 -4.24
N LEU A 294 -0.78 13.44 -4.39
CA LEU A 294 -1.43 12.13 -4.47
C LEU A 294 -0.98 11.30 -5.69
N PRO A 295 -0.97 11.84 -6.92
CA PRO A 295 -0.43 11.09 -8.06
C PRO A 295 1.06 10.76 -7.89
N ALA A 296 1.85 11.69 -7.35
CA ALA A 296 3.27 11.45 -7.09
C ALA A 296 3.48 10.33 -6.06
N CYS A 297 2.67 10.29 -4.99
CA CYS A 297 2.68 9.20 -4.01
C CYS A 297 2.32 7.86 -4.64
N ALA A 298 1.29 7.81 -5.48
CA ALA A 298 0.89 6.59 -6.16
C ALA A 298 2.02 6.05 -7.06
N ILE A 299 2.63 6.91 -7.86
CA ILE A 299 3.75 6.55 -8.75
C ILE A 299 4.98 6.10 -7.94
N ALA A 300 5.42 6.92 -6.98
CA ALA A 300 6.60 6.62 -6.19
C ALA A 300 6.41 5.35 -5.34
N GLY A 301 5.20 5.14 -4.79
CA GLY A 301 4.84 3.94 -4.06
C GLY A 301 4.86 2.69 -4.93
N ALA A 302 4.33 2.78 -6.15
CA ALA A 302 4.37 1.69 -7.13
C ALA A 302 5.82 1.30 -7.44
N ILE A 303 6.67 2.26 -7.78
CA ILE A 303 8.09 2.02 -8.08
C ILE A 303 8.80 1.42 -6.87
N PHE A 304 8.64 2.02 -5.69
CA PHE A 304 9.27 1.55 -4.47
C PHE A 304 8.92 0.09 -4.16
N MET A 305 7.65 -0.28 -4.28
CA MET A 305 7.20 -1.63 -3.97
C MET A 305 7.68 -2.66 -4.99
N VAL A 306 7.69 -2.33 -6.29
CA VAL A 306 8.24 -3.21 -7.33
C VAL A 306 9.73 -3.41 -7.11
N LEU A 307 10.49 -2.37 -6.79
CA LEU A 307 11.93 -2.49 -6.49
C LEU A 307 12.18 -3.30 -5.21
N ALA A 308 11.35 -3.11 -4.17
CA ALA A 308 11.43 -3.91 -2.95
C ALA A 308 11.13 -5.40 -3.22
N ASP A 309 10.16 -5.71 -4.11
CA ASP A 309 9.88 -7.09 -4.53
C ASP A 309 11.01 -7.71 -5.33
N ILE A 310 11.65 -6.94 -6.21
CA ILE A 310 12.87 -7.37 -6.91
C ILE A 310 13.97 -7.70 -5.92
N ALA A 311 14.23 -6.80 -4.96
CA ALA A 311 15.24 -6.99 -3.94
C ALA A 311 14.93 -8.23 -3.06
N ALA A 312 13.67 -8.44 -2.68
CA ALA A 312 13.24 -9.61 -1.90
C ALA A 312 13.55 -10.95 -2.57
N ARG A 313 13.57 -10.98 -3.92
CA ARG A 313 13.85 -12.17 -4.73
C ARG A 313 15.32 -12.30 -5.15
N ALA A 314 16.07 -11.19 -5.16
CA ALA A 314 17.43 -11.17 -5.68
C ALA A 314 18.51 -11.18 -4.58
N LEU A 315 18.20 -10.79 -3.34
CA LEU A 315 19.19 -10.64 -2.28
C LEU A 315 19.78 -11.97 -1.79
N ILE A 316 18.97 -13.02 -1.72
CA ILE A 316 19.42 -14.35 -1.24
C ILE A 316 19.08 -15.38 -2.31
N PRO A 317 20.06 -16.10 -2.86
CA PRO A 317 19.82 -17.19 -3.81
C PRO A 317 18.90 -18.27 -3.24
N ASN A 318 17.92 -18.71 -4.02
CA ASN A 318 16.95 -19.77 -3.69
C ASN A 318 16.07 -19.50 -2.45
N GLN A 319 15.99 -18.25 -1.99
CA GLN A 319 15.14 -17.85 -0.88
C GLN A 319 14.46 -16.52 -1.14
N ILE A 320 13.13 -16.47 -1.01
CA ILE A 320 12.37 -15.23 -1.13
C ILE A 320 12.23 -14.61 0.26
N LEU A 321 12.78 -13.43 0.44
CA LEU A 321 12.62 -12.67 1.69
C LEU A 321 11.18 -12.14 1.80
N PRO A 322 10.61 -12.11 3.03
CA PRO A 322 9.36 -11.39 3.27
C PRO A 322 9.49 -9.92 2.90
N ILE A 323 8.49 -9.37 2.21
CA ILE A 323 8.56 -8.00 1.67
C ILE A 323 8.60 -6.95 2.77
N GLY A 324 7.92 -7.18 3.91
CA GLY A 324 7.93 -6.30 5.06
C GLY A 324 9.32 -6.14 5.68
N VAL A 325 10.16 -7.19 5.62
CA VAL A 325 11.56 -7.12 6.06
C VAL A 325 12.36 -6.19 5.16
N VAL A 326 12.20 -6.33 3.84
CA VAL A 326 12.92 -5.50 2.86
C VAL A 326 12.50 -4.03 2.98
N THR A 327 11.20 -3.76 3.08
CA THR A 327 10.70 -2.38 3.23
C THR A 327 11.13 -1.75 4.54
N ALA A 328 11.24 -2.52 5.63
CA ALA A 328 11.75 -2.03 6.91
C ALA A 328 13.24 -1.75 6.86
N LEU A 329 14.06 -2.64 6.28
CA LEU A 329 15.51 -2.46 6.15
C LEU A 329 15.87 -1.21 5.32
N VAL A 330 15.06 -0.85 4.35
CA VAL A 330 15.24 0.39 3.57
C VAL A 330 14.58 1.58 4.26
N GLY A 331 13.37 1.40 4.79
CA GLY A 331 12.56 2.47 5.35
C GLY A 331 13.10 3.04 6.66
N VAL A 332 13.57 2.18 7.59
CA VAL A 332 14.07 2.62 8.90
C VAL A 332 15.32 3.52 8.79
N PRO A 333 16.39 3.14 8.05
CA PRO A 333 17.54 4.01 7.89
C PRO A 333 17.19 5.34 7.21
N PHE A 334 16.37 5.28 6.16
CA PHE A 334 15.93 6.48 5.46
C PHE A 334 15.16 7.43 6.39
N PHE A 335 14.22 6.88 7.15
CA PHE A 335 13.45 7.64 8.12
C PHE A 335 14.31 8.24 9.25
N SER A 336 15.29 7.49 9.75
CA SER A 336 16.25 7.95 10.76
C SER A 336 17.06 9.16 10.27
N ILE A 337 17.48 9.15 9.00
CA ILE A 337 18.19 10.27 8.37
C ILE A 337 17.29 11.51 8.30
N ILE A 338 16.01 11.33 7.95
CA ILE A 338 15.03 12.42 7.91
C ILE A 338 14.88 13.04 9.30
N LEU A 339 14.63 12.23 10.34
CA LEU A 339 14.48 12.73 11.70
C LEU A 339 15.72 13.50 12.19
N TYR A 340 16.90 12.99 11.91
CA TYR A 340 18.17 13.64 12.29
C TYR A 340 18.33 15.02 11.62
N ARG A 341 17.91 15.14 10.35
CA ARG A 341 17.97 16.43 9.64
C ARG A 341 16.95 17.44 10.14
N PHE A 342 15.74 17.00 10.52
CA PHE A 342 14.72 17.88 11.09
C PHE A 342 15.11 18.47 12.45
N GLN A 343 15.88 17.74 13.28
CA GLN A 343 16.36 18.25 14.56
C GLN A 343 17.44 19.33 14.43
N ARG A 344 18.04 19.49 13.25
CA ARG A 344 19.12 20.45 12.98
C ARG A 344 18.66 21.65 12.14
N ALA A 345 17.41 21.71 11.72
CA ALA A 345 16.85 22.91 11.11
C ALA A 345 16.51 23.89 12.25
N PRO A 346 17.09 25.11 12.27
CA PRO A 346 16.89 26.11 13.34
C PRO A 346 15.44 26.60 13.38
#